data_0059eefc14ffd44028940a82b0a88b1c
#
_entry.id   0059eefc14ffd44028940a82b0a88b1c
#
_cell.length_a   1.000
_cell.length_b   1.000
_cell.length_c   1.000
_cell.angle_alpha   90.00
_cell.angle_beta   90.00
_cell.angle_gamma   90.00
#
_symmetry.space_group_name_H-M   'P 1'
#
loop_
_entity.id
_entity.type
_entity.pdbx_description
1 polymer ?
#
loop_
_entity_poly.entity_id
_entity_poly.type
_entity_poly.pdbx_seq_one_letter_code
_entity_poly.pdbx_strand_id
1 'polypeptide(L)'
;MKPRYYDIQTIKQQPISAYLKSCGIAPAKEYTHYALYHAPYREDPNTSLKVDFRQNLWHDYGTSQGGSIIDLVMQMQGCSAYEAMAYLAEGKATTLAPFPFHREARIEQKRKEQRPSNTRRILSISEELPLHLQNYLREVRKIDLAVASPYLRHVRYEVGGREYSAIGFANCAGGYELRDDKAFKGTIAPKDISVIAGEANNAPLCIFEGFMDFLSLLTMKGKEIAPCLVLNSVSNLSRAIAYLHENGIDSVRAFLDNDEAGRQTLQSLQSAGINVEDMSRHYSRYKDLNEYHIAQRTGQKQVIPPRKRGLRR
;
A
#
# COMPACT_ATOMS: atom_id res chain seq x y z
N MET A 1 -1.03 36.24 -5.32
CA MET A 1 -2.31 35.80 -4.73
C MET A 1 -2.02 34.99 -3.48
N LYS A 2 -2.65 35.31 -2.34
CA LYS A 2 -2.52 34.47 -1.12
C LYS A 2 -3.21 33.13 -1.38
N PRO A 3 -2.61 31.97 -1.02
CA PRO A 3 -3.27 30.68 -1.15
C PRO A 3 -4.56 30.67 -0.33
N ARG A 4 -5.69 30.32 -0.95
CA ARG A 4 -6.95 30.09 -0.22
C ARG A 4 -6.82 28.77 0.54
N TYR A 5 -7.17 28.77 1.80
CA TYR A 5 -7.25 27.56 2.61
C TYR A 5 -8.59 26.87 2.32
N TYR A 6 -8.55 25.58 1.93
CA TYR A 6 -9.74 24.75 1.70
C TYR A 6 -9.92 23.76 2.83
N ASP A 7 -11.14 23.62 3.34
CA ASP A 7 -11.45 22.57 4.31
C ASP A 7 -11.60 21.23 3.59
N ILE A 8 -10.55 20.42 3.68
CA ILE A 8 -10.45 19.11 3.03
C ILE A 8 -11.54 18.16 3.53
N GLN A 9 -11.93 18.24 4.79
CA GLN A 9 -12.93 17.33 5.37
C GLN A 9 -14.30 17.62 4.79
N THR A 10 -14.69 18.88 4.74
CA THR A 10 -15.95 19.31 4.11
C THR A 10 -16.00 18.94 2.62
N ILE A 11 -14.90 19.11 1.90
CA ILE A 11 -14.84 18.75 0.48
C ILE A 11 -15.01 17.23 0.29
N LYS A 12 -14.34 16.41 1.11
CA LYS A 12 -14.45 14.94 1.03
C LYS A 12 -15.84 14.39 1.37
N GLN A 13 -16.67 15.16 2.07
CA GLN A 13 -18.05 14.76 2.36
C GLN A 13 -19.00 14.94 1.18
N GLN A 14 -18.62 15.67 0.13
CA GLN A 14 -19.45 15.81 -1.06
C GLN A 14 -19.64 14.44 -1.73
N PRO A 15 -20.90 14.00 -2.01
CA PRO A 15 -21.14 12.67 -2.58
C PRO A 15 -20.53 12.54 -3.99
N ILE A 16 -19.71 11.53 -4.20
CA ILE A 16 -19.11 11.23 -5.51
C ILE A 16 -20.18 10.97 -6.56
N SER A 17 -21.28 10.31 -6.20
CA SER A 17 -22.42 10.05 -7.10
C SER A 17 -23.08 11.34 -7.57
N ALA A 18 -23.24 12.34 -6.69
CA ALA A 18 -23.80 13.65 -7.03
C ALA A 18 -22.85 14.42 -7.98
N TYR A 19 -21.54 14.35 -7.73
CA TYR A 19 -20.54 14.94 -8.61
C TYR A 19 -20.56 14.32 -10.01
N LEU A 20 -20.55 12.98 -10.13
CA LEU A 20 -20.65 12.31 -11.43
C LEU A 20 -21.93 12.65 -12.17
N LYS A 21 -23.06 12.70 -11.46
CA LYS A 21 -24.34 13.14 -12.02
C LYS A 21 -24.28 14.57 -12.55
N SER A 22 -23.65 15.50 -11.82
CA SER A 22 -23.46 16.89 -12.27
C SER A 22 -22.57 17.00 -13.52
N CYS A 23 -21.67 16.03 -13.73
CA CYS A 23 -20.87 15.88 -14.95
C CYS A 23 -21.61 15.16 -16.09
N GLY A 24 -22.89 14.82 -15.93
CA GLY A 24 -23.68 14.08 -16.94
C GLY A 24 -23.35 12.59 -17.01
N ILE A 25 -22.64 12.04 -16.03
CA ILE A 25 -22.21 10.64 -16.00
C ILE A 25 -23.22 9.85 -15.16
N ALA A 26 -23.99 8.98 -15.82
CA ALA A 26 -24.94 8.09 -15.18
C ALA A 26 -24.29 6.73 -14.84
N PRO A 27 -24.75 6.07 -13.76
CA PRO A 27 -24.31 4.72 -13.45
C PRO A 27 -24.81 3.72 -14.50
N ALA A 28 -23.99 2.78 -14.88
CA ALA A 28 -24.39 1.66 -15.73
C ALA A 28 -25.19 0.61 -14.92
N LYS A 29 -24.87 0.47 -13.63
CA LYS A 29 -25.63 -0.36 -12.67
C LYS A 29 -25.62 0.31 -11.31
N GLU A 30 -26.77 0.35 -10.64
CA GLU A 30 -26.90 0.94 -9.31
C GLU A 30 -27.49 -0.09 -8.33
N TYR A 31 -26.89 -0.14 -7.13
CA TYR A 31 -27.28 -1.00 -6.02
C TYR A 31 -27.52 -0.17 -4.77
N THR A 32 -28.07 -0.74 -3.73
CA THR A 32 -28.41 -0.02 -2.48
C THR A 32 -27.21 0.71 -1.84
N HIS A 33 -25.99 0.20 -1.99
CA HIS A 33 -24.82 0.71 -1.27
C HIS A 33 -23.68 1.16 -2.18
N TYR A 34 -23.75 0.90 -3.47
CA TYR A 34 -22.77 1.29 -4.45
C TYR A 34 -23.34 1.36 -5.85
N ALA A 35 -22.62 2.00 -6.76
CA ALA A 35 -22.92 1.94 -8.18
C ALA A 35 -21.66 1.64 -9.00
N LEU A 36 -21.89 1.07 -10.20
CA LEU A 36 -20.85 0.79 -11.18
C LEU A 36 -21.00 1.73 -12.37
N TYR A 37 -19.89 2.32 -12.77
CA TYR A 37 -19.79 3.26 -13.88
C TYR A 37 -18.75 2.77 -14.88
N HIS A 38 -18.82 3.22 -16.12
CA HIS A 38 -17.66 3.25 -16.99
C HIS A 38 -16.71 4.34 -16.50
N ALA A 39 -15.41 4.06 -16.43
CA ALA A 39 -14.42 5.04 -15.97
C ALA A 39 -14.39 6.25 -16.93
N PRO A 40 -14.75 7.48 -16.50
CA PRO A 40 -14.93 8.61 -17.41
C PRO A 40 -13.63 9.26 -17.90
N TYR A 41 -12.50 8.82 -17.41
CA TYR A 41 -11.18 9.36 -17.69
C TYR A 41 -10.30 8.46 -18.57
N ARG A 42 -10.86 7.35 -19.07
CA ARG A 42 -10.21 6.42 -20.00
C ARG A 42 -11.23 5.66 -20.81
N GLU A 43 -10.80 4.95 -21.84
CA GLU A 43 -11.65 3.96 -22.50
C GLU A 43 -11.90 2.79 -21.53
N ASP A 44 -13.16 2.55 -21.22
CA ASP A 44 -13.59 1.49 -20.32
C ASP A 44 -14.74 0.69 -20.95
N PRO A 45 -14.44 -0.41 -21.67
CA PRO A 45 -15.46 -1.26 -22.26
C PRO A 45 -16.29 -2.01 -21.20
N ASN A 46 -15.77 -2.12 -19.96
CA ASN A 46 -16.41 -2.76 -18.83
C ASN A 46 -16.78 -1.70 -17.78
N THR A 47 -17.80 -1.95 -16.97
CA THR A 47 -18.17 -1.07 -15.85
C THR A 47 -17.23 -1.26 -14.68
N SER A 48 -15.99 -0.79 -14.79
CA SER A 48 -14.92 -1.07 -13.83
C SER A 48 -14.77 -0.04 -12.72
N LEU A 49 -15.41 1.11 -12.80
CA LEU A 49 -15.40 2.12 -11.75
C LEU A 49 -16.55 1.87 -10.75
N LYS A 50 -16.21 1.43 -9.54
CA LYS A 50 -17.16 1.31 -8.41
C LYS A 50 -17.14 2.57 -7.56
N VAL A 51 -18.30 3.10 -7.21
CA VAL A 51 -18.48 4.16 -6.21
C VAL A 51 -19.25 3.60 -5.04
N ASP A 52 -18.64 3.57 -3.86
CA ASP A 52 -19.26 3.12 -2.61
C ASP A 52 -19.94 4.30 -1.91
N PHE A 53 -21.26 4.22 -1.69
CA PHE A 53 -22.06 5.31 -1.11
C PHE A 53 -21.88 5.45 0.40
N ARG A 54 -21.51 4.37 1.10
CA ARG A 54 -21.34 4.39 2.56
C ARG A 54 -20.02 5.03 2.95
N GLN A 55 -18.96 4.66 2.21
CA GLN A 55 -17.62 5.17 2.47
C GLN A 55 -17.35 6.48 1.72
N ASN A 56 -18.18 6.82 0.72
CA ASN A 56 -17.95 7.90 -0.23
C ASN A 56 -16.56 7.83 -0.89
N LEU A 57 -16.19 6.63 -1.34
CA LEU A 57 -14.94 6.31 -2.01
C LEU A 57 -15.22 5.68 -3.37
N TRP A 58 -14.28 5.84 -4.29
CA TRP A 58 -14.32 5.14 -5.57
C TRP A 58 -13.11 4.20 -5.72
N HIS A 59 -13.29 3.18 -6.57
CA HIS A 59 -12.24 2.25 -6.95
C HIS A 59 -12.45 1.82 -8.41
N ASP A 60 -11.41 1.97 -9.24
CA ASP A 60 -11.37 1.48 -10.61
C ASP A 60 -10.63 0.14 -10.66
N TYR A 61 -11.36 -0.93 -10.88
CA TYR A 61 -10.81 -2.29 -10.99
C TYR A 61 -9.92 -2.48 -12.24
N GLY A 62 -10.10 -1.63 -13.27
CA GLY A 62 -9.28 -1.70 -14.50
C GLY A 62 -7.87 -1.14 -14.30
N THR A 63 -7.69 -0.16 -13.41
CA THR A 63 -6.39 0.49 -13.13
C THR A 63 -5.88 0.23 -11.72
N SER A 64 -6.69 -0.42 -10.86
CA SER A 64 -6.43 -0.60 -9.43
C SER A 64 -6.20 0.73 -8.69
N GLN A 65 -6.79 1.82 -9.19
CA GLN A 65 -6.76 3.14 -8.57
C GLN A 65 -8.05 3.39 -7.81
N GLY A 66 -7.99 4.24 -6.79
CA GLY A 66 -9.15 4.61 -6.01
C GLY A 66 -8.86 5.76 -5.06
N GLY A 67 -9.89 6.26 -4.38
CA GLY A 67 -9.74 7.35 -3.43
C GLY A 67 -11.02 8.10 -3.12
N SER A 68 -10.87 9.35 -2.68
CA SER A 68 -11.95 10.30 -2.37
C SER A 68 -12.43 11.05 -3.62
N ILE A 69 -13.39 11.93 -3.45
CA ILE A 69 -13.85 12.81 -4.53
C ILE A 69 -12.73 13.69 -5.08
N ILE A 70 -11.76 14.10 -4.24
CA ILE A 70 -10.60 14.92 -4.68
C ILE A 70 -9.76 14.12 -5.66
N ASP A 71 -9.47 12.84 -5.35
CA ASP A 71 -8.68 11.95 -6.19
C ASP A 71 -9.41 11.69 -7.53
N LEU A 72 -10.74 11.56 -7.51
CA LEU A 72 -11.54 11.39 -8.72
C LEU A 72 -11.47 12.63 -9.62
N VAL A 73 -11.62 13.82 -9.04
CA VAL A 73 -11.54 15.09 -9.80
C VAL A 73 -10.14 15.28 -10.39
N MET A 74 -9.09 14.97 -9.61
CA MET A 74 -7.72 14.99 -10.11
C MET A 74 -7.55 14.07 -11.33
N GLN A 75 -8.10 12.86 -11.25
CA GLN A 75 -8.04 11.87 -12.33
C GLN A 75 -8.85 12.32 -13.56
N MET A 76 -10.06 12.82 -13.36
CA MET A 76 -10.94 13.28 -14.45
C MET A 76 -10.46 14.55 -15.14
N GLN A 77 -9.85 15.48 -14.37
CA GLN A 77 -9.43 16.80 -14.89
C GLN A 77 -7.94 16.90 -15.20
N GLY A 78 -7.14 15.90 -14.83
CA GLY A 78 -5.68 15.94 -14.98
C GLY A 78 -5.05 17.08 -14.18
N CYS A 79 -5.62 17.45 -13.03
CA CYS A 79 -5.23 18.62 -12.25
C CYS A 79 -4.57 18.24 -10.92
N SER A 80 -3.96 19.21 -10.23
CA SER A 80 -3.39 19.01 -8.90
C SER A 80 -4.50 18.92 -7.82
N ALA A 81 -4.15 18.38 -6.63
CA ALA A 81 -5.07 18.33 -5.50
C ALA A 81 -5.60 19.71 -5.09
N TYR A 82 -4.77 20.74 -5.16
CA TYR A 82 -5.18 22.12 -4.87
C TYR A 82 -6.22 22.63 -5.88
N GLU A 83 -6.01 22.39 -7.17
CA GLU A 83 -6.94 22.77 -8.24
C GLU A 83 -8.25 21.98 -8.13
N ALA A 84 -8.19 20.67 -7.79
CA ALA A 84 -9.36 19.85 -7.55
C ALA A 84 -10.20 20.36 -6.35
N MET A 85 -9.54 20.74 -5.25
CA MET A 85 -10.20 21.33 -4.08
C MET A 85 -10.81 22.69 -4.40
N ALA A 86 -10.11 23.54 -5.15
CA ALA A 86 -10.64 24.83 -5.63
C ALA A 86 -11.89 24.65 -6.47
N TYR A 87 -11.85 23.70 -7.40
CA TYR A 87 -12.96 23.34 -8.27
C TYR A 87 -14.20 22.87 -7.47
N LEU A 88 -14.01 21.97 -6.51
CA LEU A 88 -15.07 21.44 -5.67
C LEU A 88 -15.65 22.49 -4.70
N ALA A 89 -14.82 23.40 -4.18
CA ALA A 89 -15.24 24.44 -3.26
C ALA A 89 -16.04 25.57 -3.95
N GLU A 90 -15.73 25.87 -5.23
CA GLU A 90 -16.41 26.93 -5.98
C GLU A 90 -17.75 26.49 -6.56
N GLY A 91 -18.15 25.22 -6.42
CA GLY A 91 -19.43 24.71 -6.89
C GLY A 91 -19.63 24.83 -8.41
N LYS A 92 -18.57 25.01 -9.17
CA LYS A 92 -18.63 25.15 -10.63
C LYS A 92 -18.83 23.81 -11.33
N ALA A 93 -19.99 23.22 -11.12
CA ALA A 93 -20.53 22.18 -12.00
C ALA A 93 -21.08 22.80 -13.29
N THR A 94 -20.40 23.79 -13.86
CA THR A 94 -20.93 24.49 -15.02
C THR A 94 -20.04 24.28 -16.23
N THR A 95 -20.61 23.57 -17.21
CA THR A 95 -20.16 23.47 -18.60
C THR A 95 -18.69 23.10 -18.80
N LEU A 96 -18.38 21.85 -18.47
CA LEU A 96 -17.32 21.19 -19.19
C LEU A 96 -17.84 20.89 -20.59
N ALA A 97 -17.24 21.52 -21.58
CA ALA A 97 -17.42 21.09 -22.96
C ALA A 97 -17.18 19.58 -23.05
N PRO A 98 -17.95 18.86 -23.88
CA PRO A 98 -17.72 17.41 -24.06
C PRO A 98 -16.26 17.19 -24.32
N PHE A 99 -15.63 16.28 -23.56
CA PHE A 99 -14.22 15.93 -23.68
C PHE A 99 -13.84 15.69 -25.14
N PRO A 100 -13.02 16.54 -25.77
CA PRO A 100 -12.46 16.18 -27.06
C PRO A 100 -11.24 15.33 -26.79
N PHE A 101 -11.34 14.04 -27.04
CA PHE A 101 -10.27 13.05 -27.04
C PHE A 101 -9.05 13.41 -27.90
N HIS A 102 -9.05 14.57 -28.58
CA HIS A 102 -8.04 14.95 -29.57
C HIS A 102 -7.12 16.12 -29.21
N ARG A 103 -7.17 16.64 -27.96
CA ARG A 103 -6.23 17.71 -27.56
C ARG A 103 -5.00 17.21 -26.79
N GLU A 104 -4.96 15.92 -26.50
CA GLU A 104 -3.97 15.34 -25.57
C GLU A 104 -2.58 15.15 -26.17
N ALA A 105 -2.44 14.83 -27.45
CA ALA A 105 -1.13 14.50 -28.02
C ALA A 105 -0.12 15.68 -28.02
N ARG A 106 -0.58 16.92 -28.01
CA ARG A 106 0.30 18.11 -28.08
C ARG A 106 0.58 18.75 -26.72
N ILE A 107 -0.31 18.54 -25.73
CA ILE A 107 -0.13 19.04 -24.35
C ILE A 107 0.65 18.01 -23.53
N GLU A 108 0.44 16.72 -23.79
CA GLU A 108 1.16 15.62 -23.13
C GLU A 108 2.65 15.61 -23.48
N GLN A 109 3.04 15.91 -24.74
CA GLN A 109 4.46 16.07 -25.07
C GLN A 109 5.13 17.23 -24.33
N LYS A 110 4.48 18.39 -24.20
CA LYS A 110 5.04 19.53 -23.44
C LYS A 110 4.99 19.35 -21.92
N ARG A 111 4.03 18.57 -21.37
CA ARG A 111 3.97 18.28 -19.93
C ARG A 111 4.92 17.15 -19.52
N LYS A 112 5.19 16.18 -20.38
CA LYS A 112 6.22 15.15 -20.16
C LYS A 112 7.62 15.73 -20.07
N GLU A 113 7.89 16.86 -20.77
CA GLU A 113 9.18 17.54 -20.71
C GLU A 113 9.36 18.46 -19.48
N GLN A 114 8.31 18.78 -18.71
CA GLN A 114 8.37 19.78 -17.63
C GLN A 114 8.03 19.30 -16.22
N ARG A 115 7.59 18.05 -16.03
CA ARG A 115 7.48 17.46 -14.69
C ARG A 115 8.47 16.32 -14.56
N PRO A 116 9.40 16.38 -13.61
CA PRO A 116 10.21 15.22 -13.31
C PRO A 116 9.23 14.06 -12.97
N SER A 117 9.33 13.00 -13.73
CA SER A 117 8.53 11.77 -13.50
C SER A 117 8.73 11.34 -12.05
N ASN A 118 7.67 11.31 -11.24
CA ASN A 118 7.71 10.75 -9.90
C ASN A 118 7.88 9.21 -9.91
N THR A 119 8.03 8.63 -11.10
CA THR A 119 8.30 7.21 -11.29
C THR A 119 9.73 6.91 -10.84
N ARG A 120 9.87 5.94 -9.95
CA ARG A 120 11.18 5.44 -9.52
C ARG A 120 11.79 4.61 -10.64
N ARG A 121 12.88 5.09 -11.21
CA ARG A 121 13.61 4.38 -12.26
C ARG A 121 14.84 3.70 -11.64
N ILE A 122 14.91 2.38 -11.73
CA ILE A 122 16.08 1.62 -11.25
C ILE A 122 17.30 2.02 -12.07
N LEU A 123 18.37 2.36 -11.37
CA LEU A 123 19.68 2.64 -11.95
C LEU A 123 20.58 1.40 -11.87
N SER A 124 20.60 0.75 -10.72
CA SER A 124 21.34 -0.51 -10.51
C SER A 124 20.77 -1.31 -9.36
N ILE A 125 20.97 -2.63 -9.43
CA ILE A 125 20.68 -3.59 -8.37
C ILE A 125 21.95 -4.37 -8.11
N SER A 126 22.34 -4.51 -6.84
CA SER A 126 23.47 -5.32 -6.43
C SER A 126 23.16 -6.13 -5.16
N GLU A 127 23.89 -7.18 -4.90
CA GLU A 127 23.71 -8.02 -3.71
C GLU A 127 24.31 -7.38 -2.46
N GLU A 128 25.40 -6.63 -2.63
CA GLU A 128 26.11 -6.01 -1.52
C GLU A 128 25.44 -4.68 -1.12
N LEU A 129 24.98 -4.63 0.13
CA LEU A 129 24.45 -3.41 0.72
C LEU A 129 25.57 -2.48 1.16
N PRO A 130 25.49 -1.16 0.93
CA PRO A 130 26.46 -0.20 1.47
C PRO A 130 26.39 -0.16 3.01
N LEU A 131 27.50 0.22 3.63
CA LEU A 131 27.70 0.14 5.08
C LEU A 131 26.59 0.83 5.90
N HIS A 132 26.10 1.99 5.46
CA HIS A 132 25.03 2.70 6.18
C HIS A 132 23.72 1.90 6.23
N LEU A 133 23.35 1.17 5.16
CA LEU A 133 22.18 0.30 5.12
C LEU A 133 22.40 -1.00 5.92
N GLN A 134 23.63 -1.54 5.91
CA GLN A 134 23.99 -2.65 6.78
C GLN A 134 23.87 -2.26 8.27
N ASN A 135 24.40 -1.09 8.64
CA ASN A 135 24.30 -0.56 10.01
C ASN A 135 22.84 -0.32 10.41
N TYR A 136 22.01 0.21 9.53
CA TYR A 136 20.58 0.34 9.79
C TYR A 136 19.92 -1.00 10.13
N LEU A 137 20.20 -2.05 9.35
CA LEU A 137 19.65 -3.38 9.63
C LEU A 137 20.16 -3.93 10.96
N ARG A 138 21.47 -3.87 11.22
CA ARG A 138 22.09 -4.44 12.44
C ARG A 138 21.73 -3.64 13.69
N GLU A 139 21.90 -2.32 13.65
CA GLU A 139 21.85 -1.49 14.86
C GLU A 139 20.45 -1.00 15.16
N VAL A 140 19.68 -0.63 14.12
CA VAL A 140 18.34 -0.09 14.32
C VAL A 140 17.28 -1.19 14.30
N ARG A 141 17.36 -2.11 13.33
CA ARG A 141 16.36 -3.17 13.15
C ARG A 141 16.74 -4.48 13.85
N LYS A 142 17.98 -4.60 14.35
CA LYS A 142 18.53 -5.79 15.02
C LYS A 142 18.49 -7.06 14.15
N ILE A 143 18.53 -6.89 12.84
CA ILE A 143 18.51 -7.98 11.85
C ILE A 143 19.91 -8.56 11.66
N ASP A 144 20.02 -9.87 11.70
CA ASP A 144 21.24 -10.61 11.38
C ASP A 144 21.43 -10.69 9.87
N LEU A 145 22.46 -10.03 9.36
CA LEU A 145 22.75 -10.00 7.94
C LEU A 145 23.21 -11.37 7.41
N ALA A 146 23.77 -12.25 8.24
CA ALA A 146 24.19 -13.58 7.81
C ALA A 146 23.02 -14.43 7.28
N VAL A 147 21.82 -14.20 7.82
CA VAL A 147 20.58 -14.89 7.38
C VAL A 147 19.72 -14.05 6.45
N ALA A 148 19.79 -12.71 6.55
CA ALA A 148 18.92 -11.80 5.81
C ALA A 148 19.44 -11.47 4.39
N SER A 149 20.77 -11.43 4.18
CA SER A 149 21.39 -10.98 2.91
C SER A 149 20.87 -11.69 1.66
N PRO A 150 20.57 -13.00 1.65
CA PRO A 150 20.06 -13.66 0.45
C PRO A 150 18.76 -13.07 -0.09
N TYR A 151 17.95 -12.47 0.77
CA TYR A 151 16.63 -11.91 0.45
C TYR A 151 16.67 -10.42 0.11
N LEU A 152 17.82 -9.76 0.28
CA LEU A 152 17.97 -8.32 0.16
C LEU A 152 18.81 -7.95 -1.07
N ARG A 153 18.51 -6.77 -1.62
CA ARG A 153 19.28 -6.16 -2.69
C ARG A 153 19.56 -4.70 -2.35
N HIS A 154 20.69 -4.20 -2.77
CA HIS A 154 20.93 -2.78 -2.83
C HIS A 154 20.32 -2.23 -4.11
N VAL A 155 19.33 -1.36 -3.98
CA VAL A 155 18.66 -0.74 -5.12
C VAL A 155 19.03 0.74 -5.18
N ARG A 156 19.72 1.14 -6.26
CA ARG A 156 19.88 2.55 -6.62
C ARG A 156 18.80 2.91 -7.62
N TYR A 157 18.12 4.01 -7.37
CA TYR A 157 17.02 4.45 -8.21
C TYR A 157 16.98 5.98 -8.29
N GLU A 158 16.35 6.49 -9.34
CA GLU A 158 16.17 7.91 -9.60
C GLU A 158 14.70 8.31 -9.48
N VAL A 159 14.46 9.46 -8.90
CA VAL A 159 13.15 10.14 -8.88
C VAL A 159 13.38 11.62 -9.15
N GLY A 160 12.75 12.14 -10.20
CA GLY A 160 12.82 13.57 -10.50
C GLY A 160 14.24 14.09 -10.72
N GLY A 161 15.12 13.28 -11.32
CA GLY A 161 16.52 13.64 -11.58
C GLY A 161 17.45 13.53 -10.37
N ARG A 162 16.97 12.98 -9.22
CA ARG A 162 17.78 12.76 -8.02
C ARG A 162 17.95 11.27 -7.77
N GLU A 163 19.18 10.89 -7.43
CA GLU A 163 19.52 9.52 -7.11
C GLU A 163 19.28 9.20 -5.62
N TYR A 164 18.81 7.99 -5.37
CA TYR A 164 18.53 7.45 -4.05
C TYR A 164 19.10 6.03 -3.94
N SER A 165 19.33 5.61 -2.71
CA SER A 165 19.83 4.30 -2.34
C SER A 165 18.97 3.69 -1.26
N ALA A 166 18.56 2.44 -1.43
CA ALA A 166 17.70 1.76 -0.47
C ALA A 166 17.97 0.25 -0.43
N ILE A 167 17.54 -0.37 0.66
CA ILE A 167 17.35 -1.82 0.76
C ILE A 167 16.13 -2.18 -0.08
N GLY A 168 16.28 -3.10 -1.00
CA GLY A 168 15.20 -3.66 -1.82
C GLY A 168 14.87 -5.09 -1.40
N PHE A 169 13.59 -5.38 -1.27
CA PHE A 169 13.04 -6.70 -1.09
C PHE A 169 12.16 -7.04 -2.30
N ALA A 170 12.53 -8.05 -3.06
CA ALA A 170 11.87 -8.39 -4.31
C ALA A 170 10.48 -8.98 -4.10
N ASN A 171 9.54 -8.66 -4.99
CA ASN A 171 8.23 -9.29 -5.03
C ASN A 171 8.08 -10.24 -6.23
N CYS A 172 6.99 -10.99 -6.28
CA CYS A 172 6.74 -12.00 -7.31
C CYS A 172 6.56 -11.43 -8.74
N ALA A 173 6.23 -10.15 -8.86
CA ALA A 173 6.05 -9.49 -10.16
C ALA A 173 7.32 -8.75 -10.65
N GLY A 174 8.46 -8.88 -9.96
CA GLY A 174 9.72 -8.25 -10.33
C GLY A 174 9.89 -6.80 -9.85
N GLY A 175 8.96 -6.31 -9.01
CA GLY A 175 9.11 -5.05 -8.30
C GLY A 175 9.86 -5.21 -6.98
N TYR A 176 10.06 -4.09 -6.27
CA TYR A 176 10.80 -4.06 -5.00
C TYR A 176 10.08 -3.23 -3.95
N GLU A 177 9.99 -3.75 -2.72
CA GLU A 177 9.72 -2.93 -1.55
C GLU A 177 11.01 -2.31 -1.05
N LEU A 178 10.97 -1.01 -0.74
CA LEU A 178 12.15 -0.24 -0.38
C LEU A 178 12.12 0.24 1.06
N ARG A 179 13.29 0.21 1.70
CA ARG A 179 13.56 0.85 3.00
C ARG A 179 14.92 1.52 2.96
N ASP A 180 15.04 2.67 3.61
CA ASP A 180 16.34 3.29 3.86
C ASP A 180 16.60 3.52 5.36
N ASP A 181 17.73 4.09 5.67
CA ASP A 181 18.16 4.44 7.03
C ASP A 181 17.50 5.74 7.57
N LYS A 182 16.69 6.43 6.75
CA LYS A 182 15.97 7.68 7.07
C LYS A 182 14.47 7.48 7.24
N ALA A 183 14.05 6.24 7.59
CA ALA A 183 12.65 5.83 7.77
C ALA A 183 11.78 5.90 6.49
N PHE A 184 12.39 5.99 5.30
CA PHE A 184 11.65 5.93 4.05
C PHE A 184 11.07 4.54 3.81
N LYS A 185 9.82 4.53 3.36
CA LYS A 185 9.10 3.35 2.86
C LYS A 185 8.61 3.65 1.45
N GLY A 186 8.90 2.77 0.52
CA GLY A 186 8.47 2.94 -0.86
C GLY A 186 8.43 1.63 -1.61
N THR A 187 7.90 1.69 -2.84
CA THR A 187 7.80 0.55 -3.74
C THR A 187 8.29 0.97 -5.12
N ILE A 188 9.02 0.10 -5.79
CA ILE A 188 9.24 0.17 -7.23
C ILE A 188 8.28 -0.84 -7.87
N ALA A 189 7.44 -0.35 -8.75
CA ALA A 189 6.43 -1.15 -9.45
C ALA A 189 7.06 -2.26 -10.31
N PRO A 190 6.31 -3.33 -10.57
CA PRO A 190 4.93 -3.58 -10.15
C PRO A 190 4.82 -3.98 -8.67
N LYS A 191 3.67 -3.71 -8.04
CA LYS A 191 3.37 -4.16 -6.67
C LYS A 191 2.86 -5.59 -6.69
N ASP A 192 3.37 -6.41 -5.79
CA ASP A 192 2.88 -7.78 -5.58
C ASP A 192 3.29 -8.29 -4.20
N ILE A 193 2.78 -9.46 -3.84
CA ILE A 193 3.26 -10.26 -2.71
C ILE A 193 4.69 -10.76 -2.97
N SER A 194 5.38 -11.14 -1.90
CA SER A 194 6.64 -11.90 -2.01
C SER A 194 6.45 -13.28 -1.41
N VAL A 195 6.83 -14.31 -2.14
CA VAL A 195 6.75 -15.71 -1.68
C VAL A 195 8.18 -16.25 -1.51
N ILE A 196 8.43 -16.82 -0.36
CA ILE A 196 9.74 -17.38 0.01
C ILE A 196 9.55 -18.87 0.30
N ALA A 197 10.29 -19.71 -0.40
CA ALA A 197 10.33 -21.13 -0.10
C ALA A 197 10.93 -21.37 1.29
N GLY A 198 10.31 -22.24 2.08
CA GLY A 198 10.84 -22.66 3.37
C GLY A 198 11.66 -23.94 3.24
N GLU A 199 12.57 -24.15 4.19
CA GLU A 199 13.35 -25.39 4.33
C GLU A 199 12.66 -26.40 5.27
N ALA A 200 11.73 -25.93 6.13
CA ALA A 200 10.99 -26.76 7.06
C ALA A 200 9.85 -27.53 6.36
N ASN A 201 10.03 -28.85 6.22
CA ASN A 201 9.01 -29.72 5.62
C ASN A 201 7.72 -29.76 6.49
N ASN A 202 6.57 -29.66 5.83
CA ASN A 202 5.22 -29.74 6.44
C ASN A 202 4.88 -28.65 7.47
N ALA A 203 5.63 -27.55 7.55
CA ALA A 203 5.27 -26.44 8.41
C ALA A 203 4.22 -25.54 7.73
N PRO A 204 3.20 -25.05 8.48
CA PRO A 204 2.23 -24.10 7.94
C PRO A 204 2.93 -22.84 7.40
N LEU A 205 2.43 -22.33 6.26
CA LEU A 205 2.94 -21.10 5.67
C LEU A 205 2.79 -19.92 6.64
N CYS A 206 3.86 -19.11 6.77
CA CYS A 206 3.85 -17.92 7.59
C CYS A 206 3.52 -16.68 6.73
N ILE A 207 2.53 -15.87 7.14
CA ILE A 207 2.16 -14.62 6.47
C ILE A 207 2.65 -13.43 7.30
N PHE A 208 3.24 -12.44 6.62
CA PHE A 208 3.72 -11.19 7.21
C PHE A 208 3.11 -9.98 6.49
N GLU A 209 2.90 -8.88 7.22
CA GLU A 209 2.47 -7.64 6.60
C GLU A 209 3.62 -6.96 5.85
N GLY A 210 4.81 -6.91 6.44
CA GLY A 210 6.00 -6.31 5.89
C GLY A 210 7.25 -7.18 5.95
N PHE A 211 8.21 -6.93 5.09
CA PHE A 211 9.43 -7.75 5.02
C PHE A 211 10.36 -7.59 6.24
N MET A 212 10.26 -6.49 7.02
CA MET A 212 11.04 -6.34 8.25
C MET A 212 10.61 -7.36 9.32
N ASP A 213 9.32 -7.71 9.35
CA ASP A 213 8.80 -8.73 10.26
C ASP A 213 9.25 -10.12 9.85
N PHE A 214 9.23 -10.41 8.55
CA PHE A 214 9.84 -11.62 7.99
C PHE A 214 11.33 -11.76 8.37
N LEU A 215 12.13 -10.70 8.17
CA LEU A 215 13.55 -10.70 8.53
C LEU A 215 13.77 -10.84 10.04
N SER A 216 12.85 -10.32 10.86
CA SER A 216 12.89 -10.49 12.32
C SER A 216 12.66 -11.93 12.72
N LEU A 217 11.65 -12.61 12.14
CA LEU A 217 11.43 -14.03 12.39
C LEU A 217 12.64 -14.86 11.93
N LEU A 218 13.16 -14.57 10.74
CA LEU A 218 14.35 -15.23 10.20
C LEU A 218 15.57 -15.08 11.13
N THR A 219 15.78 -13.87 11.68
CA THR A 219 16.85 -13.61 12.66
C THR A 219 16.66 -14.37 13.97
N MET A 220 15.42 -14.55 14.42
CA MET A 220 15.10 -15.26 15.66
C MET A 220 15.18 -16.79 15.51
N LYS A 221 14.82 -17.32 14.34
CA LYS A 221 14.70 -18.78 14.09
C LYS A 221 15.89 -19.38 13.34
N GLY A 222 16.69 -18.55 12.67
CA GLY A 222 17.75 -19.01 11.77
C GLY A 222 17.21 -19.39 10.39
N LYS A 223 17.94 -20.24 9.64
CA LYS A 223 17.64 -20.57 8.23
C LYS A 223 16.47 -21.55 8.06
N GLU A 224 16.26 -22.44 9.02
CA GLU A 224 15.18 -23.43 8.95
C GLU A 224 13.82 -22.79 9.26
N ILE A 225 13.27 -22.09 8.31
CA ILE A 225 11.95 -21.48 8.43
C ILE A 225 10.91 -22.20 7.57
N ALA A 226 9.64 -22.08 7.99
CA ALA A 226 8.49 -22.46 7.18
C ALA A 226 8.44 -21.64 5.87
N PRO A 227 7.71 -22.10 4.85
CA PRO A 227 7.37 -21.24 3.71
C PRO A 227 6.75 -19.93 4.18
N CYS A 228 7.10 -18.81 3.53
CA CYS A 228 6.65 -17.48 3.94
C CYS A 228 6.02 -16.72 2.77
N LEU A 229 5.02 -15.91 3.10
CA LEU A 229 4.40 -14.96 2.22
C LEU A 229 4.42 -13.59 2.88
N VAL A 230 4.97 -12.58 2.21
CA VAL A 230 4.94 -11.19 2.66
C VAL A 230 3.93 -10.42 1.80
N LEU A 231 2.95 -9.79 2.45
CA LEU A 231 1.93 -8.99 1.76
C LEU A 231 2.53 -7.76 1.08
N ASN A 232 3.59 -7.17 1.68
CA ASN A 232 4.21 -5.91 1.26
C ASN A 232 3.28 -4.69 1.38
N SER A 233 1.99 -4.88 1.24
CA SER A 233 0.94 -3.89 1.45
C SER A 233 -0.38 -4.62 1.67
N VAL A 234 -1.25 -4.07 2.50
CA VAL A 234 -2.63 -4.59 2.68
C VAL A 234 -3.43 -4.59 1.36
N SER A 235 -3.06 -3.74 0.39
CA SER A 235 -3.68 -3.75 -0.95
C SER A 235 -3.44 -5.05 -1.73
N ASN A 236 -2.42 -5.83 -1.36
CA ASN A 236 -2.11 -7.12 -2.00
C ASN A 236 -2.83 -8.31 -1.34
N LEU A 237 -3.68 -8.07 -0.35
CA LEU A 237 -4.37 -9.14 0.39
C LEU A 237 -5.21 -10.05 -0.53
N SER A 238 -5.94 -9.48 -1.49
CA SER A 238 -6.71 -10.28 -2.45
C SER A 238 -5.81 -11.18 -3.30
N ARG A 239 -4.62 -10.70 -3.66
CA ARG A 239 -3.62 -11.50 -4.39
C ARG A 239 -3.04 -12.61 -3.52
N ALA A 240 -2.80 -12.33 -2.23
CA ALA A 240 -2.35 -13.34 -1.28
C ALA A 240 -3.40 -14.44 -1.09
N ILE A 241 -4.67 -14.09 -0.91
CA ILE A 241 -5.77 -15.06 -0.79
C ILE A 241 -5.87 -15.92 -2.06
N ALA A 242 -5.79 -15.31 -3.25
CA ALA A 242 -5.78 -16.06 -4.49
C ALA A 242 -4.61 -17.06 -4.56
N TYR A 243 -3.39 -16.62 -4.18
CA TYR A 243 -2.23 -17.49 -4.13
C TYR A 243 -2.43 -18.68 -3.17
N LEU A 244 -3.01 -18.46 -1.99
CA LEU A 244 -3.28 -19.54 -1.02
C LEU A 244 -4.24 -20.58 -1.61
N HIS A 245 -5.34 -20.14 -2.22
CA HIS A 245 -6.30 -21.04 -2.86
C HIS A 245 -5.72 -21.79 -4.07
N GLU A 246 -4.99 -21.08 -4.95
CA GLU A 246 -4.34 -21.68 -6.13
C GLU A 246 -3.34 -22.79 -5.76
N ASN A 247 -2.74 -22.71 -4.55
CA ASN A 247 -1.76 -23.68 -4.07
C ASN A 247 -2.32 -24.64 -3.03
N GLY A 248 -3.64 -24.65 -2.78
CA GLY A 248 -4.28 -25.55 -1.83
C GLY A 248 -3.84 -25.35 -0.38
N ILE A 249 -3.46 -24.10 -0.02
CA ILE A 249 -3.02 -23.75 1.33
C ILE A 249 -4.23 -23.26 2.12
N ASP A 250 -4.72 -24.08 3.02
CA ASP A 250 -5.91 -23.83 3.85
C ASP A 250 -5.59 -23.42 5.30
N SER A 251 -4.33 -23.47 5.70
CA SER A 251 -3.88 -23.14 7.07
C SER A 251 -2.59 -22.32 7.04
N VAL A 252 -2.56 -21.23 7.81
CA VAL A 252 -1.42 -20.30 7.85
C VAL A 252 -1.17 -19.78 9.27
N ARG A 253 0.07 -19.34 9.54
CA ARG A 253 0.45 -18.56 10.73
C ARG A 253 0.59 -17.10 10.34
N ALA A 254 -0.20 -16.21 10.93
CA ALA A 254 -0.21 -14.81 10.56
C ALA A 254 0.53 -13.94 11.57
N PHE A 255 1.60 -13.29 11.12
CA PHE A 255 2.39 -12.30 11.86
C PHE A 255 2.03 -10.89 11.35
N LEU A 256 0.88 -10.36 11.81
CA LEU A 256 0.32 -9.09 11.36
C LEU A 256 0.57 -7.98 12.39
N ASP A 257 0.47 -6.73 11.96
CA ASP A 257 0.58 -5.56 12.83
C ASP A 257 -0.57 -5.53 13.86
N ASN A 258 -0.31 -5.08 15.07
CA ASN A 258 -1.30 -4.91 16.14
C ASN A 258 -2.11 -3.62 15.99
N ASP A 259 -2.50 -3.30 14.76
CA ASP A 259 -3.34 -2.14 14.43
C ASP A 259 -4.65 -2.55 13.75
N GLU A 260 -5.44 -1.59 13.28
CA GLU A 260 -6.73 -1.85 12.63
C GLU A 260 -6.56 -2.58 11.29
N ALA A 261 -5.51 -2.24 10.52
CA ALA A 261 -5.27 -2.88 9.23
C ALA A 261 -4.90 -4.36 9.39
N GLY A 262 -4.06 -4.69 10.39
CA GLY A 262 -3.72 -6.08 10.70
C GLY A 262 -4.94 -6.89 11.16
N ARG A 263 -5.84 -6.30 11.99
CA ARG A 263 -7.10 -6.97 12.38
C ARG A 263 -8.03 -7.22 11.20
N GLN A 264 -8.17 -6.26 10.29
CA GLN A 264 -8.97 -6.41 9.07
C GLN A 264 -8.38 -7.46 8.13
N THR A 265 -7.06 -7.51 8.03
CA THR A 265 -6.34 -8.54 7.26
C THR A 265 -6.61 -9.94 7.84
N LEU A 266 -6.52 -10.12 9.15
CA LEU A 266 -6.84 -11.38 9.83
C LEU A 266 -8.28 -11.82 9.54
N GLN A 267 -9.25 -10.93 9.72
CA GLN A 267 -10.66 -11.20 9.45
C GLN A 267 -10.92 -11.56 7.99
N SER A 268 -10.24 -10.90 7.06
CA SER A 268 -10.40 -11.17 5.62
C SER A 268 -9.86 -12.54 5.23
N LEU A 269 -8.71 -12.97 5.78
CA LEU A 269 -8.17 -14.31 5.57
C LEU A 269 -9.14 -15.36 6.10
N GLN A 270 -9.67 -15.20 7.32
CA GLN A 270 -10.66 -16.11 7.92
C GLN A 270 -11.96 -16.17 7.11
N SER A 271 -12.45 -15.01 6.62
CA SER A 271 -13.65 -14.93 5.79
C SER A 271 -13.47 -15.59 4.42
N ALA A 272 -12.23 -15.69 3.94
CA ALA A 272 -11.87 -16.42 2.73
C ALA A 272 -11.74 -17.96 2.95
N GLY A 273 -12.04 -18.45 4.15
CA GLY A 273 -11.99 -19.88 4.47
C GLY A 273 -10.60 -20.37 4.88
N ILE A 274 -9.64 -19.48 5.10
CA ILE A 274 -8.29 -19.86 5.55
C ILE A 274 -8.30 -20.04 7.08
N ASN A 275 -7.78 -21.15 7.56
CA ASN A 275 -7.55 -21.38 8.99
C ASN A 275 -6.31 -20.59 9.43
N VAL A 276 -6.47 -19.58 10.27
CA VAL A 276 -5.39 -18.64 10.63
C VAL A 276 -5.02 -18.79 12.10
N GLU A 277 -3.80 -19.24 12.37
CA GLU A 277 -3.16 -19.13 13.68
C GLU A 277 -2.61 -17.69 13.84
N ASP A 278 -3.26 -16.89 14.69
CA ASP A 278 -2.88 -15.50 14.95
C ASP A 278 -1.66 -15.43 15.88
N MET A 279 -0.49 -15.14 15.30
CA MET A 279 0.78 -15.03 16.01
C MET A 279 0.99 -13.64 16.64
N SER A 280 0.19 -12.62 16.29
CA SER A 280 0.30 -11.27 16.82
C SER A 280 0.11 -11.22 18.35
N ARG A 281 -0.58 -12.20 18.91
CA ARG A 281 -0.79 -12.37 20.36
C ARG A 281 0.52 -12.50 21.14
N HIS A 282 1.57 -13.06 20.54
CA HIS A 282 2.88 -13.23 21.17
C HIS A 282 3.64 -11.92 21.33
N TYR A 283 3.28 -10.90 20.55
CA TYR A 283 3.85 -9.55 20.62
C TYR A 283 2.78 -8.46 20.77
N SER A 284 1.66 -8.76 21.41
CA SER A 284 0.50 -7.87 21.55
C SER A 284 0.77 -6.52 22.24
N ARG A 285 1.93 -6.36 22.90
CA ARG A 285 2.38 -5.10 23.51
C ARG A 285 3.18 -4.20 22.56
N TYR A 286 3.50 -4.69 21.37
CA TYR A 286 4.30 -4.04 20.36
C TYR A 286 3.46 -3.84 19.10
N LYS A 287 3.81 -2.86 18.30
CA LYS A 287 3.08 -2.59 17.07
C LYS A 287 3.19 -3.76 16.08
N ASP A 288 4.40 -4.25 15.90
CA ASP A 288 4.74 -5.28 14.93
C ASP A 288 5.80 -6.26 15.49
N LEU A 289 6.11 -7.31 14.76
CA LEU A 289 7.09 -8.32 15.17
C LEU A 289 8.51 -7.76 15.22
N ASN A 290 8.88 -6.79 14.35
CA ASN A 290 10.20 -6.18 14.38
C ASN A 290 10.39 -5.32 15.63
N GLU A 291 9.39 -4.56 16.05
CA GLU A 291 9.44 -3.78 17.30
C GLU A 291 9.63 -4.71 18.52
N TYR A 292 8.90 -5.82 18.57
CA TYR A 292 9.09 -6.86 19.59
C TYR A 292 10.52 -7.43 19.57
N HIS A 293 11.02 -7.78 18.39
CA HIS A 293 12.36 -8.32 18.21
C HIS A 293 13.44 -7.35 18.72
N ILE A 294 13.33 -6.07 18.37
CA ILE A 294 14.24 -5.01 18.84
C ILE A 294 14.22 -4.95 20.37
N ALA A 295 13.04 -4.94 20.99
CA ALA A 295 12.90 -4.86 22.46
C ALA A 295 13.55 -6.06 23.16
N GLN A 296 13.40 -7.28 22.61
CA GLN A 296 14.05 -8.47 23.16
C GLN A 296 15.59 -8.39 23.09
N ARG A 297 16.14 -7.83 21.99
CA ARG A 297 17.59 -7.69 21.78
C ARG A 297 18.20 -6.55 22.59
N THR A 298 17.44 -5.51 22.91
CA THR A 298 17.93 -4.33 23.67
C THR A 298 17.65 -4.40 25.18
N GLY A 299 16.91 -5.41 25.64
CA GLY A 299 16.47 -5.50 27.03
C GLY A 299 15.47 -4.42 27.46
N GLN A 300 14.95 -3.64 26.52
CA GLN A 300 13.98 -2.58 26.77
C GLN A 300 12.58 -3.18 26.98
N LYS A 301 12.15 -3.31 28.24
CA LYS A 301 10.74 -3.53 28.55
C LYS A 301 9.95 -2.25 28.25
N GLN A 302 8.99 -2.29 27.33
CA GLN A 302 8.09 -1.14 27.12
C GLN A 302 7.39 -0.77 28.43
N VAL A 303 7.51 0.51 28.82
CA VAL A 303 6.71 1.10 29.88
C VAL A 303 5.33 1.34 29.28
N ILE A 304 4.35 0.51 29.65
CA ILE A 304 2.95 0.68 29.23
C ILE A 304 2.46 2.01 29.80
N PRO A 305 2.05 3.01 28.98
CA PRO A 305 1.40 4.20 29.50
C PRO A 305 0.11 3.77 30.23
N PRO A 306 -0.19 4.33 31.41
CA PRO A 306 -1.37 3.94 32.17
C PRO A 306 -2.63 4.19 31.33
N ARG A 307 -3.51 3.19 31.20
CA ARG A 307 -4.83 3.35 30.59
C ARG A 307 -5.52 4.55 31.22
N LYS A 308 -5.83 5.57 30.42
CA LYS A 308 -6.69 6.67 30.86
C LYS A 308 -8.01 6.05 31.34
N ARG A 309 -8.23 6.05 32.65
CA ARG A 309 -9.54 5.69 33.24
C ARG A 309 -10.55 6.68 32.68
N GLY A 310 -11.47 6.20 31.86
CA GLY A 310 -12.60 7.00 31.42
C GLY A 310 -13.35 7.50 32.65
N LEU A 311 -13.50 8.82 32.76
CA LEU A 311 -14.42 9.43 33.70
C LEU A 311 -15.83 8.94 33.35
N ARG A 312 -16.40 8.09 34.21
CA ARG A 312 -17.85 7.86 34.22
C ARG A 312 -18.53 9.20 34.56
N ARG A 313 -19.31 9.68 33.65
CA ARG A 313 -20.41 10.62 33.93
C ARG A 313 -21.72 9.87 33.76
#